data_ac59e618cdae89f8cd224325c32aaaac
#
_entry.id   ac59e618cdae89f8cd224325c32aaaac
#
_cell.length_a   1.000
_cell.length_b   1.000
_cell.length_c   1.000
_cell.angle_alpha   90.00
_cell.angle_beta   90.00
_cell.angle_gamma   90.00
#
_symmetry.space_group_name_H-M   'P 1'
#
loop_
_entity.id
_entity.type
_entity.pdbx_description
1 polymer ?
#
loop_
_entity_poly.entity_id
_entity_poly.type
_entity_poly.pdbx_seq_one_letter_code
_entity_poly.pdbx_strand_id
1 'polypeptide(L)'
;MCIRDRIEAAGALLLEGGFDAVRHRAAAERAQLPLASTTYYFASLDDLMAEAAAYLCRNDERCIAERTDAVPRRRRGNGATAGVLAEVFVGEATSIEELAARYEMIALAARYPRLREVVTIRRQTLATHHSDVLTRSGRVAEPTRVNQLIAIEDGAIVGALGQSSISPMVATRDALHEV
;
A
#
# COMPACT_ATOMS: atom_id res chain seq x y z
N MET A 1 25.14 11.31 5.97
CA MET A 1 24.93 9.85 6.03
C MET A 1 23.72 9.60 6.90
N CYS A 2 22.61 9.19 6.30
CA CYS A 2 21.28 9.56 6.77
C CYS A 2 20.49 8.34 7.29
N ILE A 3 19.67 8.53 8.31
CA ILE A 3 18.60 7.62 8.74
C ILE A 3 17.77 7.13 7.53
N ARG A 4 17.59 7.98 6.54
CA ARG A 4 16.89 7.68 5.29
C ARG A 4 17.49 6.48 4.55
N ASP A 5 18.82 6.38 4.43
CA ASP A 5 19.47 5.27 3.71
C ASP A 5 19.13 3.91 4.35
N ARG A 6 18.96 3.89 5.69
CA ARG A 6 18.56 2.67 6.43
C ARG A 6 17.10 2.33 6.23
N ILE A 7 16.24 3.33 6.22
CA ILE A 7 14.80 3.14 5.97
C ILE A 7 14.59 2.61 4.55
N GLU A 8 15.31 3.16 3.57
CA GLU A 8 15.28 2.69 2.18
C GLU A 8 15.79 1.25 2.06
N ALA A 9 16.92 0.93 2.73
CA ALA A 9 17.45 -0.43 2.78
C ALA A 9 16.47 -1.41 3.45
N ALA A 10 15.84 -1.02 4.56
CA ALA A 10 14.84 -1.83 5.23
C ALA A 10 13.56 -2.00 4.37
N GLY A 11 13.13 -0.96 3.66
CA GLY A 11 12.03 -1.03 2.70
C GLY A 11 12.31 -2.00 1.54
N ALA A 12 13.53 -1.97 1.00
CA ALA A 12 13.94 -2.93 -0.04
C ALA A 12 13.95 -4.39 0.47
N LEU A 13 14.44 -4.62 1.70
CA LEU A 13 14.39 -5.95 2.33
C LEU A 13 12.94 -6.42 2.54
N LEU A 14 12.06 -5.51 2.93
CA LEU A 14 10.64 -5.79 3.10
C LEU A 14 9.98 -6.26 1.80
N LEU A 15 10.31 -5.64 0.66
CA LEU A 15 9.80 -6.06 -0.65
C LEU A 15 10.37 -7.40 -1.10
N GLU A 16 11.64 -7.69 -0.81
CA GLU A 16 12.32 -8.90 -1.27
C GLU A 16 11.97 -10.15 -0.48
N GLY A 17 11.73 -10.02 0.82
CA GLY A 17 11.55 -11.16 1.72
C GLY A 17 10.56 -10.96 2.85
N GLY A 18 9.64 -9.99 2.71
CA GLY A 18 8.62 -9.69 3.70
C GLY A 18 9.18 -9.13 5.01
N PHE A 19 8.33 -9.06 6.01
CA PHE A 19 8.71 -8.53 7.33
C PHE A 19 9.78 -9.37 8.02
N ASP A 20 9.89 -10.65 7.70
CA ASP A 20 10.93 -11.54 8.27
C ASP A 20 12.34 -11.22 7.78
N ALA A 21 12.49 -10.61 6.60
CA ALA A 21 13.78 -10.15 6.10
C ALA A 21 14.27 -8.86 6.78
N VAL A 22 13.38 -8.09 7.39
CA VAL A 22 13.74 -6.82 8.04
C VAL A 22 14.40 -7.10 9.39
N ARG A 23 15.71 -6.88 9.46
CA ARG A 23 16.53 -7.02 10.68
C ARG A 23 17.52 -5.87 10.74
N HIS A 24 17.87 -5.39 11.94
CA HIS A 24 18.86 -4.32 12.11
C HIS A 24 20.16 -4.60 11.38
N ARG A 25 20.66 -5.84 11.45
CA ARG A 25 21.90 -6.25 10.79
C ARG A 25 21.76 -6.23 9.27
N ALA A 26 20.70 -6.82 8.73
CA ALA A 26 20.46 -6.86 7.29
C ALA A 26 20.30 -5.44 6.70
N ALA A 27 19.57 -4.55 7.39
CA ALA A 27 19.41 -3.16 6.99
C ALA A 27 20.73 -2.38 7.03
N ALA A 28 21.58 -2.61 8.04
CA ALA A 28 22.88 -2.01 8.16
C ALA A 28 23.83 -2.48 7.04
N GLU A 29 23.89 -3.79 6.79
CA GLU A 29 24.71 -4.40 5.73
C GLU A 29 24.29 -3.88 4.34
N ARG A 30 22.99 -3.86 4.06
CA ARG A 30 22.45 -3.35 2.78
C ARG A 30 22.73 -1.86 2.58
N ALA A 31 22.60 -1.06 3.63
CA ALA A 31 22.90 0.36 3.60
C ALA A 31 24.42 0.66 3.61
N GLN A 32 25.27 -0.36 3.75
CA GLN A 32 26.72 -0.24 3.93
C GLN A 32 27.10 0.66 5.11
N LEU A 33 26.39 0.49 6.24
CA LEU A 33 26.52 1.31 7.43
C LEU A 33 26.84 0.45 8.68
N PRO A 34 27.54 1.01 9.68
CA PRO A 34 27.80 0.29 10.91
C PRO A 34 26.50 -0.12 11.65
N LEU A 35 26.43 -1.35 12.15
CA LEU A 35 25.27 -1.85 12.91
C LEU A 35 24.95 -0.97 14.13
N ALA A 36 25.95 -0.52 14.87
CA ALA A 36 25.80 0.33 16.06
C ALA A 36 24.99 1.62 15.76
N SER A 37 25.09 2.14 14.55
CA SER A 37 24.31 3.31 14.17
C SER A 37 22.86 3.01 13.83
N THR A 38 22.51 1.76 13.44
CA THR A 38 21.12 1.36 13.22
C THR A 38 20.37 1.24 14.55
N THR A 39 20.98 0.61 15.55
CA THR A 39 20.42 0.48 16.90
C THR A 39 20.37 1.82 17.67
N TYR A 40 21.14 2.81 17.25
CA TYR A 40 21.05 4.17 17.80
C TYR A 40 19.77 4.91 17.32
N TYR A 41 19.38 4.72 16.05
CA TYR A 41 18.23 5.42 15.48
C TYR A 41 16.89 4.71 15.69
N PHE A 42 16.90 3.39 15.82
CA PHE A 42 15.69 2.58 16.02
C PHE A 42 15.81 1.82 17.33
N ALA A 43 14.95 2.20 18.29
CA ALA A 43 14.98 1.62 19.64
C ALA A 43 14.59 0.14 19.67
N SER A 44 13.83 -0.31 18.68
CA SER A 44 13.38 -1.69 18.53
C SER A 44 13.34 -2.14 17.08
N LEU A 45 13.22 -3.44 16.87
CA LEU A 45 12.94 -3.98 15.53
C LEU A 45 11.58 -3.52 15.02
N ASP A 46 10.59 -3.38 15.90
CA ASP A 46 9.25 -2.90 15.56
C ASP A 46 9.29 -1.47 15.00
N ASP A 47 10.15 -0.60 15.56
CA ASP A 47 10.34 0.76 15.04
C ASP A 47 10.95 0.73 13.62
N LEU A 48 11.97 -0.10 13.40
CA LEU A 48 12.57 -0.25 12.07
C LEU A 48 11.55 -0.80 11.05
N MET A 49 10.78 -1.80 11.44
CA MET A 49 9.74 -2.40 10.59
C MET A 49 8.64 -1.38 10.26
N ALA A 50 8.20 -0.60 11.23
CA ALA A 50 7.19 0.44 11.03
C ALA A 50 7.69 1.56 10.11
N GLU A 51 8.94 2.00 10.25
CA GLU A 51 9.53 3.01 9.38
C GLU A 51 9.73 2.50 7.95
N ALA A 52 10.15 1.23 7.78
CA ALA A 52 10.23 0.59 6.47
C ALA A 52 8.84 0.51 5.78
N ALA A 53 7.82 0.07 6.52
CA ALA A 53 6.45 0.03 6.04
C ALA A 53 5.91 1.43 5.69
N ALA A 54 6.15 2.42 6.54
CA ALA A 54 5.75 3.81 6.29
C ALA A 54 6.44 4.39 5.04
N TYR A 55 7.69 4.03 4.80
CA TYR A 55 8.41 4.43 3.59
C TYR A 55 7.75 3.86 2.33
N LEU A 56 7.43 2.56 2.32
CA LEU A 56 6.72 1.93 1.19
C LEU A 56 5.33 2.53 0.99
N CYS A 57 4.58 2.80 2.08
CA CYS A 57 3.28 3.46 2.00
C CYS A 57 3.38 4.85 1.36
N ARG A 58 4.39 5.65 1.70
CA ARG A 58 4.59 6.98 1.09
C ARG A 58 4.93 6.90 -0.40
N ASN A 59 5.70 5.90 -0.81
CA ASN A 59 6.02 5.69 -2.23
C ASN A 59 4.79 5.28 -3.02
N ASP A 60 4.00 4.34 -2.50
CA ASP A 60 2.75 3.90 -3.11
C ASP A 60 1.72 5.04 -3.18
N GLU A 61 1.58 5.83 -2.09
CA GLU A 61 0.71 7.02 -2.06
C GLU A 61 1.06 8.02 -3.17
N ARG A 62 2.35 8.26 -3.40
CA ARG A 62 2.78 9.15 -4.48
C ARG A 62 2.31 8.63 -5.85
N CYS A 63 2.47 7.33 -6.12
CA CYS A 63 1.99 6.72 -7.35
C CYS A 63 0.45 6.79 -7.47
N ILE A 64 -0.27 6.57 -6.37
CA ILE A 64 -1.72 6.69 -6.32
C ILE A 64 -2.16 8.14 -6.58
N ALA A 65 -1.49 9.11 -5.97
CA ALA A 65 -1.77 10.53 -6.16
C ALA A 65 -1.59 10.94 -7.63
N GLU A 66 -0.47 10.56 -8.25
CA GLU A 66 -0.17 10.83 -9.65
C GLU A 66 -1.25 10.22 -10.57
N ARG A 67 -1.64 8.95 -10.34
CA ARG A 67 -2.70 8.29 -11.10
C ARG A 67 -4.06 8.94 -10.86
N THR A 68 -4.38 9.33 -9.61
CA THR A 68 -5.62 10.06 -9.27
C THR A 68 -5.70 11.38 -10.01
N ASP A 69 -4.62 12.15 -10.05
CA ASP A 69 -4.59 13.45 -10.74
C ASP A 69 -4.72 13.32 -12.24
N ALA A 70 -4.23 12.24 -12.82
CA ALA A 70 -4.39 11.93 -14.24
C ALA A 70 -5.82 11.54 -14.63
N VAL A 71 -6.72 11.23 -13.67
CA VAL A 71 -8.13 10.88 -13.97
C VAL A 71 -8.91 12.11 -14.47
N PRO A 72 -9.39 12.12 -15.72
CA PRO A 72 -10.15 13.26 -16.25
C PRO A 72 -11.50 13.36 -15.53
N ARG A 73 -11.94 14.60 -15.26
CA ARG A 73 -13.28 14.88 -14.69
C ARG A 73 -14.34 14.66 -15.74
N ARG A 74 -15.08 13.55 -15.64
CA ARG A 74 -16.23 13.25 -16.51
C ARG A 74 -17.14 12.24 -15.85
N ARG A 75 -18.43 12.28 -16.17
CA ARG A 75 -19.39 11.27 -15.68
C ARG A 75 -19.06 9.90 -16.31
N ARG A 76 -19.02 8.86 -15.46
CA ARG A 76 -18.74 7.46 -15.84
C ARG A 76 -19.87 6.53 -15.37
N GLY A 77 -20.13 5.48 -16.14
CA GLY A 77 -20.94 4.34 -15.68
C GLY A 77 -20.19 3.48 -14.64
N ASN A 78 -20.86 2.49 -14.03
CA ASN A 78 -20.29 1.65 -12.97
C ASN A 78 -19.00 0.95 -13.43
N GLY A 79 -19.05 0.21 -14.54
CA GLY A 79 -17.88 -0.50 -15.06
C GLY A 79 -16.68 0.40 -15.37
N ALA A 80 -16.93 1.59 -15.96
CA ALA A 80 -15.85 2.53 -16.21
C ALA A 80 -15.30 3.17 -14.93
N THR A 81 -16.12 3.32 -13.88
CA THR A 81 -15.65 3.78 -12.56
C THR A 81 -14.84 2.69 -11.87
N ALA A 82 -15.31 1.44 -11.89
CA ALA A 82 -14.58 0.28 -11.37
C ALA A 82 -13.21 0.11 -12.05
N GLY A 83 -13.16 0.25 -13.37
CA GLY A 83 -11.90 0.21 -14.10
C GLY A 83 -10.90 1.29 -13.67
N VAL A 84 -11.37 2.53 -13.51
CA VAL A 84 -10.51 3.63 -13.02
C VAL A 84 -10.05 3.42 -11.59
N LEU A 85 -10.91 2.93 -10.69
CA LEU A 85 -10.51 2.59 -9.32
C LEU A 85 -9.43 1.51 -9.32
N ALA A 86 -9.62 0.41 -10.03
CA ALA A 86 -8.62 -0.65 -10.14
C ALA A 86 -7.28 -0.14 -10.69
N GLU A 87 -7.30 0.71 -11.72
CA GLU A 87 -6.10 1.30 -12.30
C GLU A 87 -5.38 2.22 -11.32
N VAL A 88 -6.11 3.07 -10.59
CA VAL A 88 -5.53 4.01 -9.63
C VAL A 88 -4.93 3.30 -8.42
N PHE A 89 -5.63 2.33 -7.82
CA PHE A 89 -5.25 1.76 -6.52
C PHE A 89 -4.45 0.47 -6.62
N VAL A 90 -4.61 -0.31 -7.68
CA VAL A 90 -3.74 -1.46 -7.97
C VAL A 90 -2.64 -1.06 -8.94
N GLY A 91 -3.02 -0.59 -10.15
CA GLY A 91 -2.11 -0.18 -11.21
C GLY A 91 -1.41 -1.38 -11.89
N GLU A 92 -1.22 -1.29 -13.22
CA GLU A 92 -0.57 -2.35 -14.00
C GLU A 92 0.90 -2.58 -13.63
N ALA A 93 1.58 -1.52 -13.19
CA ALA A 93 3.01 -1.56 -12.87
C ALA A 93 3.31 -2.01 -11.43
N THR A 94 2.30 -2.21 -10.59
CA THR A 94 2.52 -2.65 -9.21
C THR A 94 2.85 -4.15 -9.18
N SER A 95 3.98 -4.50 -8.58
CA SER A 95 4.42 -5.89 -8.51
C SER A 95 3.62 -6.71 -7.48
N ILE A 96 3.67 -8.02 -7.64
CA ILE A 96 3.05 -8.95 -6.67
C ILE A 96 3.71 -8.82 -5.29
N GLU A 97 5.02 -8.59 -5.25
CA GLU A 97 5.80 -8.40 -4.03
C GLU A 97 5.35 -7.14 -3.28
N GLU A 98 5.09 -6.04 -4.00
CA GLU A 98 4.57 -4.80 -3.41
C GLU A 98 3.17 -5.01 -2.82
N LEU A 99 2.29 -5.72 -3.53
CA LEU A 99 0.96 -6.06 -3.02
C LEU A 99 1.05 -7.00 -1.81
N ALA A 100 1.89 -8.05 -1.88
CA ALA A 100 2.09 -8.99 -0.78
C ALA A 100 2.59 -8.27 0.49
N ALA A 101 3.61 -7.41 0.37
CA ALA A 101 4.12 -6.61 1.49
C ALA A 101 3.05 -5.69 2.10
N ARG A 102 2.17 -5.11 1.25
CA ARG A 102 1.05 -4.28 1.69
C ARG A 102 0.07 -5.05 2.59
N TYR A 103 -0.32 -6.25 2.19
CA TYR A 103 -1.30 -7.04 2.93
C TYR A 103 -0.69 -7.78 4.12
N GLU A 104 0.58 -8.17 4.04
CA GLU A 104 1.35 -8.64 5.20
C GLU A 104 1.39 -7.58 6.31
N MET A 105 1.68 -6.31 5.96
CA MET A 105 1.64 -5.19 6.90
C MET A 105 0.28 -5.07 7.60
N ILE A 106 -0.83 -5.16 6.85
CA ILE A 106 -2.18 -5.07 7.41
C ILE A 106 -2.43 -6.22 8.39
N ALA A 107 -2.06 -7.45 8.04
CA ALA A 107 -2.22 -8.61 8.90
C ALA A 107 -1.38 -8.50 10.18
N LEU A 108 -0.14 -8.03 10.07
CA LEU A 108 0.78 -7.87 11.20
C LEU A 108 0.39 -6.70 12.12
N ALA A 109 -0.32 -5.69 11.63
CA ALA A 109 -0.79 -4.55 12.43
C ALA A 109 -1.67 -4.96 13.61
N ALA A 110 -2.32 -6.14 13.56
CA ALA A 110 -3.05 -6.69 14.68
C ALA A 110 -2.15 -7.00 15.90
N ARG A 111 -0.87 -7.30 15.64
CA ARG A 111 0.12 -7.72 16.66
C ARG A 111 1.13 -6.63 17.02
N TYR A 112 1.41 -5.72 16.08
CA TYR A 112 2.43 -4.69 16.21
C TYR A 112 1.81 -3.29 16.27
N PRO A 113 1.77 -2.64 17.45
CA PRO A 113 1.12 -1.32 17.62
C PRO A 113 1.66 -0.24 16.68
N ARG A 114 2.98 -0.22 16.44
CA ARG A 114 3.61 0.76 15.53
C ARG A 114 3.15 0.58 14.08
N LEU A 115 2.97 -0.64 13.60
CA LEU A 115 2.39 -0.90 12.28
C LEU A 115 0.92 -0.49 12.21
N ARG A 116 0.17 -0.59 13.29
CA ARG A 116 -1.23 -0.15 13.36
C ARG A 116 -1.36 1.34 13.09
N GLU A 117 -0.45 2.17 13.60
CA GLU A 117 -0.40 3.60 13.30
C GLU A 117 -0.19 3.84 11.80
N VAL A 118 0.76 3.13 11.17
CA VAL A 118 1.04 3.22 9.72
C VAL A 118 -0.19 2.82 8.90
N VAL A 119 -0.84 1.70 9.24
CA VAL A 119 -2.05 1.22 8.55
C VAL A 119 -3.21 2.21 8.70
N THR A 120 -3.36 2.83 9.88
CA THR A 120 -4.41 3.83 10.12
C THR A 120 -4.22 5.06 9.22
N ILE A 121 -3.01 5.60 9.15
CA ILE A 121 -2.68 6.74 8.28
C ILE A 121 -2.93 6.37 6.82
N ARG A 122 -2.41 5.21 6.38
CA ARG A 122 -2.64 4.72 5.03
C ARG A 122 -4.13 4.62 4.68
N ARG A 123 -4.96 4.07 5.58
CA ARG A 123 -6.41 3.93 5.36
C ARG A 123 -7.09 5.28 5.14
N GLN A 124 -6.71 6.29 5.91
CA GLN A 124 -7.23 7.66 5.76
C GLN A 124 -6.85 8.26 4.40
N THR A 125 -5.60 8.10 4.00
CA THR A 125 -5.08 8.56 2.70
C THR A 125 -5.82 7.88 1.54
N LEU A 126 -5.97 6.55 1.58
CA LEU A 126 -6.73 5.81 0.57
C LEU A 126 -8.17 6.28 0.47
N ALA A 127 -8.86 6.52 1.59
CA ALA A 127 -10.24 7.03 1.58
C ALA A 127 -10.33 8.42 0.92
N THR A 128 -9.34 9.27 1.10
CA THR A 128 -9.26 10.58 0.44
C THR A 128 -9.15 10.44 -1.08
N HIS A 129 -8.22 9.61 -1.55
CA HIS A 129 -8.05 9.38 -2.99
C HIS A 129 -9.26 8.68 -3.63
N HIS A 130 -9.89 7.70 -2.95
CA HIS A 130 -11.13 7.09 -3.42
C HIS A 130 -12.24 8.14 -3.60
N SER A 131 -12.40 9.01 -2.63
CA SER A 131 -13.39 10.11 -2.69
C SER A 131 -13.12 11.04 -3.87
N ASP A 132 -11.86 11.35 -4.17
CA ASP A 132 -11.51 12.21 -5.31
C ASP A 132 -11.78 11.48 -6.64
N VAL A 133 -11.39 10.21 -6.80
CA VAL A 133 -11.68 9.41 -8.01
C VAL A 133 -13.20 9.31 -8.27
N LEU A 134 -13.99 9.06 -7.23
CA LEU A 134 -15.46 9.02 -7.33
C LEU A 134 -16.01 10.39 -7.78
N THR A 135 -15.56 11.47 -7.17
CA THR A 135 -15.97 12.84 -7.52
C THR A 135 -15.58 13.18 -8.97
N ARG A 136 -14.36 12.84 -9.40
CA ARG A 136 -13.90 13.00 -10.77
C ARG A 136 -14.71 12.15 -11.76
N SER A 137 -15.32 11.07 -11.29
CA SER A 137 -16.20 10.18 -12.08
C SER A 137 -17.67 10.62 -12.05
N GLY A 138 -18.00 11.77 -11.43
CA GLY A 138 -19.37 12.28 -11.29
C GLY A 138 -20.22 11.46 -10.33
N ARG A 139 -19.60 10.85 -9.33
CA ARG A 139 -20.24 10.05 -8.28
C ARG A 139 -20.23 10.79 -6.95
N VAL A 140 -21.18 10.45 -6.09
CA VAL A 140 -21.19 10.91 -4.70
C VAL A 140 -20.25 10.03 -3.88
N ALA A 141 -19.35 10.66 -3.13
CA ALA A 141 -18.34 9.99 -2.31
C ALA A 141 -18.79 9.92 -0.84
N GLU A 142 -19.85 9.17 -0.55
CA GLU A 142 -20.29 8.93 0.82
C GLU A 142 -19.24 8.12 1.59
N PRO A 143 -18.86 8.53 2.83
CA PRO A 143 -17.78 7.87 3.58
C PRO A 143 -18.00 6.37 3.79
N THR A 144 -19.25 5.96 4.08
CA THR A 144 -19.59 4.53 4.22
C THR A 144 -19.35 3.78 2.91
N ARG A 145 -19.76 4.36 1.78
CA ARG A 145 -19.57 3.76 0.46
C ARG A 145 -18.09 3.66 0.10
N VAL A 146 -17.32 4.70 0.37
CA VAL A 146 -15.86 4.70 0.17
C VAL A 146 -15.21 3.55 0.94
N ASN A 147 -15.56 3.39 2.22
CA ASN A 147 -15.02 2.29 3.04
C ASN A 147 -15.43 0.90 2.54
N GLN A 148 -16.65 0.75 2.01
CA GLN A 148 -17.11 -0.50 1.39
C GLN A 148 -16.29 -0.84 0.13
N LEU A 149 -16.06 0.14 -0.75
CA LEU A 149 -15.26 -0.05 -1.96
C LEU A 149 -13.82 -0.48 -1.63
N ILE A 150 -13.18 0.18 -0.66
CA ILE A 150 -11.85 -0.20 -0.20
C ILE A 150 -11.85 -1.63 0.37
N ALA A 151 -12.88 -2.04 1.13
CA ALA A 151 -12.95 -3.39 1.68
C ALA A 151 -13.14 -4.46 0.59
N ILE A 152 -13.90 -4.16 -0.46
CA ILE A 152 -14.09 -5.04 -1.62
C ILE A 152 -12.78 -5.16 -2.40
N GLU A 153 -12.11 -4.06 -2.63
CA GLU A 153 -10.80 -3.99 -3.28
C GLU A 153 -9.76 -4.81 -2.53
N ASP A 154 -9.63 -4.59 -1.22
CA ASP A 154 -8.73 -5.37 -0.35
C ASP A 154 -9.01 -6.87 -0.46
N GLY A 155 -10.29 -7.28 -0.41
CA GLY A 155 -10.70 -8.67 -0.53
C GLY A 155 -10.36 -9.28 -1.90
N ALA A 156 -10.59 -8.55 -2.98
CA ALA A 156 -10.31 -8.99 -4.33
C ALA A 156 -8.80 -9.18 -4.57
N ILE A 157 -7.99 -8.22 -4.10
CA ILE A 157 -6.53 -8.30 -4.23
C ILE A 157 -5.98 -9.49 -3.42
N VAL A 158 -6.37 -9.63 -2.15
CA VAL A 158 -5.93 -10.75 -1.30
C VAL A 158 -6.33 -12.09 -1.91
N GLY A 159 -7.54 -12.21 -2.44
CA GLY A 159 -8.00 -13.41 -3.14
C GLY A 159 -7.16 -13.73 -4.38
N ALA A 160 -6.77 -12.71 -5.14
CA ALA A 160 -5.93 -12.87 -6.33
C ALA A 160 -4.47 -13.23 -6.00
N LEU A 161 -3.91 -12.68 -4.91
CA LEU A 161 -2.56 -13.02 -4.46
C LEU A 161 -2.38 -14.50 -4.13
N GLY A 162 -3.44 -15.18 -3.71
CA GLY A 162 -3.44 -16.62 -3.48
C GLY A 162 -3.55 -17.47 -4.74
N GLN A 163 -3.67 -16.87 -5.94
CA GLN A 163 -3.99 -17.58 -7.18
C GLN A 163 -3.12 -17.09 -8.34
N SER A 164 -2.18 -17.89 -8.79
CA SER A 164 -1.21 -17.51 -9.84
C SER A 164 -1.81 -17.16 -11.21
N SER A 165 -3.08 -17.51 -11.46
CA SER A 165 -3.76 -17.30 -12.75
C SER A 165 -4.63 -16.04 -12.79
N ILE A 166 -4.78 -15.32 -11.68
CA ILE A 166 -5.69 -14.17 -11.56
C ILE A 166 -4.89 -12.91 -11.35
N SER A 167 -5.05 -11.93 -12.26
CA SER A 167 -4.47 -10.60 -12.07
C SER A 167 -5.21 -9.86 -10.95
N PRO A 168 -4.50 -9.34 -9.93
CA PRO A 168 -5.12 -8.53 -8.88
C PRO A 168 -5.91 -7.33 -9.42
N MET A 169 -5.41 -6.67 -10.47
CA MET A 169 -6.11 -5.55 -11.09
C MET A 169 -7.43 -5.99 -11.76
N VAL A 170 -7.43 -7.12 -12.46
CA VAL A 170 -8.65 -7.66 -13.10
C VAL A 170 -9.66 -8.09 -12.04
N ALA A 171 -9.21 -8.82 -11.00
CA ALA A 171 -10.07 -9.23 -9.89
C ALA A 171 -10.71 -8.04 -9.17
N THR A 172 -9.92 -6.99 -8.92
CA THR A 172 -10.40 -5.75 -8.29
C THR A 172 -11.44 -5.06 -9.16
N ARG A 173 -11.16 -4.87 -10.45
CA ARG A 173 -12.11 -4.24 -11.38
C ARG A 173 -13.44 -5.00 -11.43
N ASP A 174 -13.37 -6.32 -11.55
CA ASP A 174 -14.56 -7.16 -11.70
C ASP A 174 -15.38 -7.16 -10.39
N ALA A 175 -14.74 -7.26 -9.23
CA ALA A 175 -15.41 -7.16 -7.93
C ALA A 175 -16.08 -5.79 -7.70
N LEU A 176 -15.42 -4.69 -8.09
CA LEU A 176 -15.96 -3.35 -7.98
C LEU A 176 -17.09 -3.06 -8.98
N HIS A 177 -17.14 -3.78 -10.12
CA HIS A 177 -18.18 -3.61 -11.12
C HIS A 177 -19.54 -4.13 -10.62
N GLU A 178 -19.56 -5.19 -9.83
CA GLU A 178 -20.76 -5.82 -9.29
C GLU A 178 -21.45 -5.00 -8.17
N VAL A 179 -20.83 -3.94 -7.70
CA VAL A 179 -21.25 -3.13 -6.56
C VAL A 179 -21.49 -1.66 -6.96
#